data_d90bdc5c0a68d3ae5cf647e63ef20db8
#
_entry.id   d90bdc5c0a68d3ae5cf647e63ef20db8
#
_cell.length_a   1.000
_cell.length_b   1.000
_cell.length_c   1.000
_cell.angle_alpha   90.00
_cell.angle_beta   90.00
_cell.angle_gamma   90.00
#
_symmetry.space_group_name_H-M   'P 1'
#
loop_
_entity.id
_entity.type
_entity.pdbx_description
1 polymer ?
#
loop_
_entity_poly.entity_id
_entity_poly.type
_entity_poly.pdbx_seq_one_letter_code
_entity_poly.pdbx_strand_id
1 'polypeptide(L)'
;MSLKALCECSGAPGGEKEVRQYIAAELERIGCPYEIDNLGNVIAHHPGKSGEQKVLFAAHMDEPALMICDVTERGFLRFKVVGTRVTPRQLSGRTVRVGKNVMGVVGFAHYHMMKITDEQKRRSAENQHIDIAAESKERALERIQIGDYAVVDSPFIEMGENCKGRAMDSRLGCCAALE
;
A
#
# COMPACT_ATOMS: atom_id res chain seq x y z
N MET A 1 1.02 -2.01 21.22
CA MET A 1 0.90 -2.03 19.75
C MET A 1 2.13 -1.41 19.09
N SER A 2 2.44 -1.69 17.81
CA SER A 2 3.60 -1.12 17.14
C SER A 2 3.19 -0.37 15.86
N LEU A 3 3.38 0.96 15.83
CA LEU A 3 3.21 1.78 14.63
C LEU A 3 4.06 1.25 13.47
N LYS A 4 5.28 0.76 13.77
CA LYS A 4 6.15 0.11 12.80
C LYS A 4 5.44 -1.06 12.11
N ALA A 5 4.86 -1.99 12.87
CA ALA A 5 4.18 -3.15 12.31
C ALA A 5 2.95 -2.74 11.46
N LEU A 6 2.17 -1.75 11.90
CA LEU A 6 1.09 -1.17 11.09
C LEU A 6 1.59 -0.59 9.77
N CYS A 7 2.70 0.16 9.79
CA CYS A 7 3.28 0.75 8.59
C CYS A 7 3.89 -0.30 7.64
N GLU A 8 4.26 -1.47 8.12
CA GLU A 8 4.81 -2.57 7.32
C GLU A 8 3.73 -3.46 6.68
N CYS A 9 2.50 -3.47 7.22
CA CYS A 9 1.36 -4.16 6.60
C CYS A 9 0.99 -3.53 5.25
N SER A 10 0.76 -4.36 4.23
CA SER A 10 0.22 -3.90 2.94
C SER A 10 -1.28 -3.65 3.05
N GLY A 11 -1.75 -2.56 2.44
CA GLY A 11 -3.16 -2.18 2.48
C GLY A 11 -3.54 -1.30 1.30
N ALA A 12 -3.62 -1.87 0.10
CA ALA A 12 -4.18 -1.18 -1.04
C ALA A 12 -5.69 -0.93 -0.85
N PRO A 13 -6.28 0.09 -1.48
CA PRO A 13 -7.73 0.27 -1.48
C PRO A 13 -8.47 -0.98 -1.97
N GLY A 14 -9.34 -1.56 -1.13
CA GLY A 14 -10.00 -2.84 -1.37
C GLY A 14 -9.14 -4.08 -1.07
N GLY A 15 -7.89 -3.89 -0.66
CA GLY A 15 -6.92 -4.93 -0.31
C GLY A 15 -6.37 -4.81 1.11
N GLU A 16 -7.12 -4.23 2.06
CA GLU A 16 -6.69 -3.91 3.42
C GLU A 16 -6.63 -5.12 4.37
N LYS A 17 -6.73 -6.33 3.85
CA LYS A 17 -6.85 -7.55 4.66
C LYS A 17 -5.73 -7.70 5.70
N GLU A 18 -4.49 -7.42 5.33
CA GLU A 18 -3.33 -7.57 6.22
C GLU A 18 -3.41 -6.59 7.39
N VAL A 19 -3.73 -5.33 7.10
CA VAL A 19 -3.91 -4.28 8.13
C VAL A 19 -5.06 -4.61 9.05
N ARG A 20 -6.20 -4.99 8.47
CA ARG A 20 -7.40 -5.36 9.22
C ARG A 20 -7.14 -6.52 10.17
N GLN A 21 -6.42 -7.55 9.71
CA GLN A 21 -6.05 -8.69 10.55
C GLN A 21 -5.12 -8.28 11.71
N TYR A 22 -4.17 -7.37 11.45
CA TYR A 22 -3.30 -6.86 12.51
C TYR A 22 -4.10 -6.06 13.56
N ILE A 23 -4.98 -5.16 13.12
CA ILE A 23 -5.85 -4.37 14.02
C ILE A 23 -6.77 -5.29 14.84
N ALA A 24 -7.40 -6.27 14.20
CA ALA A 24 -8.26 -7.24 14.87
C ALA A 24 -7.50 -8.03 15.94
N ALA A 25 -6.31 -8.51 15.64
CA ALA A 25 -5.47 -9.23 16.62
C ALA A 25 -5.07 -8.34 17.82
N GLU A 26 -4.81 -7.04 17.59
CA GLU A 26 -4.54 -6.10 18.69
C GLU A 26 -5.78 -5.85 19.56
N LEU A 27 -6.96 -5.71 18.95
CA LEU A 27 -8.23 -5.57 19.67
C LEU A 27 -8.53 -6.82 20.54
N GLU A 28 -8.30 -8.02 19.99
CA GLU A 28 -8.40 -9.27 20.73
C GLU A 28 -7.42 -9.31 21.91
N ARG A 29 -6.16 -8.90 21.69
CA ARG A 29 -5.13 -8.87 22.73
C ARG A 29 -5.50 -7.96 23.92
N ILE A 30 -6.15 -6.82 23.65
CA ILE A 30 -6.59 -5.88 24.70
C ILE A 30 -7.99 -6.19 25.24
N GLY A 31 -8.66 -7.23 24.70
CA GLY A 31 -10.01 -7.62 25.11
C GLY A 31 -11.10 -6.62 24.73
N CYS A 32 -10.90 -5.82 23.69
CA CYS A 32 -11.89 -4.85 23.21
C CYS A 32 -12.84 -5.54 22.19
N PRO A 33 -14.16 -5.56 22.43
CA PRO A 33 -15.12 -6.09 21.48
C PRO A 33 -15.10 -5.30 20.18
N TYR A 34 -15.14 -6.01 19.04
CA TYR A 34 -15.19 -5.39 17.73
C TYR A 34 -16.04 -6.22 16.76
N GLU A 35 -16.43 -5.61 15.68
CA GLU A 35 -17.06 -6.26 14.52
C GLU A 35 -16.37 -5.81 13.22
N ILE A 36 -16.51 -6.62 12.19
CA ILE A 36 -16.06 -6.27 10.84
C ILE A 36 -17.28 -6.27 9.95
N ASP A 37 -17.58 -5.12 9.35
CA ASP A 37 -18.72 -4.98 8.45
C ASP A 37 -18.45 -5.55 7.04
N ASN A 38 -19.48 -5.52 6.19
CA ASN A 38 -19.39 -6.04 4.82
C ASN A 38 -18.44 -5.28 3.91
N LEU A 39 -18.07 -4.05 4.27
CA LEU A 39 -17.06 -3.24 3.55
C LEU A 39 -15.65 -3.48 4.06
N GLY A 40 -15.53 -4.21 5.18
CA GLY A 40 -14.25 -4.51 5.82
C GLY A 40 -13.80 -3.46 6.84
N ASN A 41 -14.68 -2.55 7.27
CA ASN A 41 -14.37 -1.65 8.37
C ASN A 41 -14.28 -2.44 9.67
N VAL A 42 -13.31 -2.09 10.51
CA VAL A 42 -13.20 -2.62 11.88
C VAL A 42 -13.85 -1.60 12.81
N ILE A 43 -14.91 -2.01 13.51
CA ILE A 43 -15.68 -1.17 14.43
C ILE A 43 -15.51 -1.71 15.83
N ALA A 44 -14.75 -1.01 16.67
CA ALA A 44 -14.52 -1.39 18.05
C ALA A 44 -15.39 -0.54 18.99
N HIS A 45 -15.90 -1.17 20.03
CA HIS A 45 -16.76 -0.53 21.02
C HIS A 45 -16.10 -0.55 22.39
N HIS A 46 -15.71 0.61 22.89
CA HIS A 46 -15.22 0.77 24.25
C HIS A 46 -16.26 1.50 25.09
N PRO A 47 -16.82 0.88 26.15
CA PRO A 47 -17.83 1.52 26.98
C PRO A 47 -17.25 2.67 27.78
N GLY A 48 -17.88 3.82 27.71
CA GLY A 48 -17.57 4.97 28.55
C GLY A 48 -18.09 4.83 29.98
N LYS A 49 -17.61 5.67 30.88
CA LYS A 49 -18.02 5.63 32.32
C LYS A 49 -19.48 6.04 32.53
N SER A 50 -20.00 7.02 31.83
CA SER A 50 -21.36 7.56 31.99
C SER A 50 -22.38 7.02 31.00
N GLY A 51 -21.95 6.59 29.79
CA GLY A 51 -22.83 6.15 28.70
C GLY A 51 -23.66 7.26 28.02
N GLU A 52 -23.57 8.51 28.46
CA GLU A 52 -24.38 9.61 27.95
C GLU A 52 -23.83 10.23 26.66
N GLN A 53 -22.52 10.20 26.50
CA GLN A 53 -21.84 10.76 25.33
C GLN A 53 -21.14 9.68 24.53
N LYS A 54 -21.22 9.77 23.21
CA LYS A 54 -20.49 8.89 22.29
C LYS A 54 -19.45 9.72 21.54
N VAL A 55 -18.21 9.24 21.52
CA VAL A 55 -17.11 9.82 20.77
C VAL A 55 -16.70 8.81 19.70
N LEU A 56 -16.58 9.25 18.44
CA LEU A 56 -16.11 8.43 17.36
C LEU A 56 -14.69 8.83 16.99
N PHE A 57 -13.77 7.86 17.03
CA PHE A 57 -12.45 7.96 16.43
C PHE A 57 -12.47 7.21 15.10
N ALA A 58 -12.04 7.84 14.03
CA ALA A 58 -12.02 7.25 12.71
C ALA A 58 -10.67 7.46 12.04
N ALA A 59 -10.13 6.39 11.44
CA ALA A 59 -8.89 6.42 10.65
C ALA A 59 -9.03 5.43 9.51
N HIS A 60 -8.49 5.77 8.32
CA HIS A 60 -8.49 4.82 7.21
C HIS A 60 -7.29 3.86 7.28
N MET A 61 -7.48 2.66 6.73
CA MET A 61 -6.48 1.58 6.73
C MET A 61 -5.69 1.51 5.43
N ASP A 62 -6.19 2.09 4.36
CA ASP A 62 -5.58 1.96 3.04
C ASP A 62 -4.38 2.89 2.82
N GLU A 63 -3.63 2.58 1.80
CA GLU A 63 -2.54 3.39 1.27
C GLU A 63 -2.60 3.38 -0.26
N PRO A 64 -2.10 4.41 -0.97
CA PRO A 64 -2.01 4.38 -2.42
C PRO A 64 -1.19 3.20 -2.90
N ALA A 65 -1.66 2.52 -3.95
CA ALA A 65 -1.06 1.32 -4.48
C ALA A 65 -1.07 1.31 -6.01
N LEU A 66 -0.39 0.33 -6.59
CA LEU A 66 -0.33 0.07 -8.01
C LEU A 66 -1.00 -1.28 -8.28
N MET A 67 -2.14 -1.30 -8.95
CA MET A 67 -2.80 -2.55 -9.34
C MET A 67 -2.21 -3.07 -10.64
N ILE A 68 -1.74 -4.31 -10.64
CA ILE A 68 -1.20 -4.96 -11.83
C ILE A 68 -2.34 -5.26 -12.80
N CYS A 69 -2.27 -4.70 -14.01
CA CYS A 69 -3.33 -4.85 -15.00
C CYS A 69 -2.92 -5.67 -16.24
N ASP A 70 -1.64 -5.86 -16.47
CA ASP A 70 -1.11 -6.64 -17.59
C ASP A 70 0.35 -7.03 -17.36
N VAL A 71 0.83 -8.02 -18.10
CA VAL A 71 2.23 -8.44 -18.14
C VAL A 71 2.69 -8.49 -19.61
N THR A 72 3.77 -7.78 -19.92
CA THR A 72 4.35 -7.78 -21.28
C THR A 72 5.03 -9.10 -21.59
N GLU A 73 5.24 -9.41 -22.88
CA GLU A 73 5.98 -10.61 -23.33
C GLU A 73 7.40 -10.71 -22.74
N ARG A 74 7.99 -9.57 -22.35
CA ARG A 74 9.31 -9.49 -21.72
C ARG A 74 9.27 -9.57 -20.19
N GLY A 75 8.11 -9.89 -19.59
CA GLY A 75 7.95 -10.04 -18.13
C GLY A 75 7.79 -8.74 -17.33
N PHE A 76 7.72 -7.56 -17.98
CA PHE A 76 7.43 -6.32 -17.27
C PHE A 76 5.95 -6.21 -16.92
N LEU A 77 5.66 -5.74 -15.70
CA LEU A 77 4.29 -5.57 -15.23
C LEU A 77 3.77 -4.17 -15.58
N ARG A 78 2.60 -4.11 -16.20
CA ARG A 78 1.84 -2.86 -16.38
C ARG A 78 0.92 -2.66 -15.19
N PHE A 79 0.73 -1.44 -14.78
CA PHE A 79 -0.06 -1.12 -13.60
C PHE A 79 -0.94 0.12 -13.80
N LYS A 80 -1.95 0.23 -12.96
CA LYS A 80 -2.74 1.44 -12.74
C LYS A 80 -2.57 1.90 -11.30
N VAL A 81 -2.48 3.21 -11.10
CA VAL A 81 -2.46 3.80 -9.76
C VAL A 81 -3.86 3.70 -9.15
N VAL A 82 -3.95 3.17 -7.95
CA VAL A 82 -5.17 3.07 -7.15
C VAL A 82 -4.98 3.90 -5.88
N GLY A 83 -5.98 4.70 -5.54
CA GLY A 83 -5.88 5.72 -4.50
C GLY A 83 -5.47 7.08 -5.06
N THR A 84 -5.22 8.03 -4.17
CA THR A 84 -4.95 9.43 -4.52
C THR A 84 -3.51 9.85 -4.15
N ARG A 85 -3.08 11.02 -4.67
CA ARG A 85 -1.83 11.69 -4.29
C ARG A 85 -0.53 11.00 -4.70
N VAL A 86 -0.58 9.99 -5.58
CA VAL A 86 0.64 9.41 -6.18
C VAL A 86 0.75 9.86 -7.62
N THR A 87 1.84 10.51 -7.94
CA THR A 87 2.15 10.90 -9.32
C THR A 87 3.17 9.94 -9.93
N PRO A 88 3.12 9.68 -11.25
CA PRO A 88 4.09 8.83 -11.92
C PRO A 88 5.54 9.25 -11.68
N ARG A 89 5.79 10.56 -11.54
CA ARG A 89 7.13 11.09 -11.26
C ARG A 89 7.68 10.62 -9.91
N GLN A 90 6.83 10.45 -8.91
CA GLN A 90 7.22 9.98 -7.59
C GLN A 90 7.54 8.49 -7.56
N LEU A 91 7.03 7.73 -8.53
CA LEU A 91 7.21 6.28 -8.61
C LEU A 91 8.52 5.87 -9.29
N SER A 92 9.05 6.70 -10.19
CA SER A 92 10.24 6.36 -10.97
C SER A 92 11.44 5.99 -10.10
N GLY A 93 12.00 4.80 -10.31
CA GLY A 93 13.13 4.26 -9.56
C GLY A 93 12.77 3.76 -8.15
N ARG A 94 11.49 3.76 -7.78
CA ARG A 94 11.07 3.24 -6.48
C ARG A 94 11.04 1.73 -6.49
N THR A 95 11.53 1.14 -5.40
CA THR A 95 11.31 -0.26 -5.10
C THR A 95 9.86 -0.46 -4.67
N VAL A 96 9.24 -1.52 -5.15
CA VAL A 96 7.86 -1.90 -4.82
C VAL A 96 7.80 -3.36 -4.41
N ARG A 97 6.85 -3.69 -3.54
CA ARG A 97 6.50 -5.06 -3.18
C ARG A 97 5.17 -5.42 -3.84
N VAL A 98 5.20 -6.38 -4.77
CA VAL A 98 4.04 -6.88 -5.51
C VAL A 98 3.49 -8.11 -4.79
N GLY A 99 2.19 -8.13 -4.54
CA GLY A 99 1.57 -9.20 -3.78
C GLY A 99 2.21 -9.36 -2.39
N LYS A 100 2.52 -10.60 -2.01
CA LYS A 100 3.09 -10.86 -0.68
C LYS A 100 4.61 -10.61 -0.61
N ASN A 101 5.39 -11.09 -1.60
CA ASN A 101 6.84 -11.18 -1.46
C ASN A 101 7.64 -10.89 -2.75
N VAL A 102 7.01 -10.46 -3.84
CA VAL A 102 7.74 -10.19 -5.07
C VAL A 102 8.25 -8.77 -5.07
N MET A 103 9.56 -8.60 -5.05
CA MET A 103 10.18 -7.28 -5.14
C MET A 103 10.31 -6.87 -6.60
N GLY A 104 10.12 -5.59 -6.87
CA GLY A 104 10.28 -5.00 -8.19
C GLY A 104 10.73 -3.55 -8.11
N VAL A 105 11.11 -3.01 -9.24
CA VAL A 105 11.49 -1.59 -9.39
C VAL A 105 10.61 -0.94 -10.46
N VAL A 106 10.09 0.24 -10.16
CA VAL A 106 9.34 1.02 -11.15
C VAL A 106 10.30 1.68 -12.13
N GLY A 107 10.24 1.22 -13.37
CA GLY A 107 11.04 1.71 -14.49
C GLY A 107 10.23 2.53 -15.49
N PHE A 108 10.94 3.27 -16.34
CA PHE A 108 10.37 3.98 -17.49
C PHE A 108 11.41 4.02 -18.62
N ALA A 109 10.96 4.35 -19.85
CA ALA A 109 11.87 4.49 -20.97
C ALA A 109 12.92 5.60 -20.72
N HIS A 110 14.18 5.30 -20.96
CA HIS A 110 15.30 6.18 -20.63
C HIS A 110 15.22 7.50 -21.40
N TYR A 111 15.59 8.60 -20.75
CA TYR A 111 15.57 9.96 -21.33
C TYR A 111 16.21 10.07 -22.70
N HIS A 112 17.38 9.45 -22.89
CA HIS A 112 18.11 9.48 -24.17
C HIS A 112 17.45 8.70 -25.31
N MET A 113 16.45 7.86 -25.02
CA MET A 113 15.70 7.08 -26.00
C MET A 113 14.37 7.74 -26.39
N MET A 114 13.99 8.84 -25.76
CA MET A 114 12.73 9.56 -25.99
C MET A 114 12.98 10.85 -26.77
N LYS A 115 12.12 11.16 -27.73
CA LYS A 115 12.14 12.47 -28.42
C LYS A 115 11.73 13.57 -27.42
N ILE A 116 12.29 14.78 -27.57
CA ILE A 116 12.02 15.95 -26.70
C ILE A 116 10.51 16.24 -26.62
N THR A 117 9.75 16.01 -27.68
CA THR A 117 8.29 16.15 -27.77
C THR A 117 7.50 15.21 -26.85
N ASP A 118 8.13 14.18 -26.30
CA ASP A 118 7.48 13.17 -25.47
C ASP A 118 7.57 13.45 -23.96
N GLU A 119 8.00 14.67 -23.57
CA GLU A 119 8.15 15.01 -22.13
C GLU A 119 6.84 14.92 -21.33
N GLN A 120 5.71 15.22 -21.96
CA GLN A 120 4.39 15.01 -21.33
C GLN A 120 4.05 13.52 -21.20
N LYS A 121 4.45 12.68 -22.15
CA LYS A 121 4.25 11.23 -22.10
C LYS A 121 5.07 10.56 -21.00
N ARG A 122 6.23 11.11 -20.62
CA ARG A 122 7.05 10.61 -19.51
C ARG A 122 6.35 10.70 -18.15
N ARG A 123 5.40 11.62 -18.03
CA ARG A 123 4.67 11.87 -16.79
C ARG A 123 3.44 10.97 -16.63
N SER A 124 3.15 10.13 -17.63
CA SER A 124 2.01 9.20 -17.56
C SER A 124 2.43 7.88 -16.94
N ALA A 125 1.61 7.36 -16.02
CA ALA A 125 1.77 6.01 -15.47
C ALA A 125 1.74 4.92 -16.54
N GLU A 126 1.08 5.19 -17.70
CA GLU A 126 0.98 4.27 -18.81
C GLU A 126 2.34 3.94 -19.47
N ASN A 127 3.33 4.83 -19.31
CA ASN A 127 4.69 4.64 -19.83
C ASN A 127 5.65 4.05 -18.78
N GLN A 128 5.17 3.77 -17.60
CA GLN A 128 5.92 3.11 -16.55
C GLN A 128 5.58 1.62 -16.50
N HIS A 129 6.50 0.85 -15.98
CA HIS A 129 6.35 -0.58 -15.74
C HIS A 129 7.06 -0.96 -14.44
N ILE A 130 6.70 -2.10 -13.88
CA ILE A 130 7.43 -2.69 -12.78
C ILE A 130 8.28 -3.83 -13.35
N ASP A 131 9.57 -3.78 -13.09
CA ASP A 131 10.53 -4.85 -13.38
C ASP A 131 10.68 -5.71 -12.12
N ILE A 132 10.35 -6.98 -12.24
CA ILE A 132 10.51 -8.01 -11.18
C ILE A 132 11.60 -9.01 -11.52
N ALA A 133 12.49 -8.67 -12.45
CA ALA A 133 13.53 -9.55 -12.99
C ALA A 133 12.95 -10.87 -13.55
N ALA A 134 11.85 -10.80 -14.28
CA ALA A 134 11.29 -11.91 -15.03
C ALA A 134 11.71 -11.80 -16.50
N GLU A 135 12.16 -12.92 -17.08
CA GLU A 135 12.66 -12.95 -18.46
C GLU A 135 11.55 -13.09 -19.51
N SER A 136 10.35 -13.53 -19.08
CA SER A 136 9.18 -13.68 -19.94
C SER A 136 7.88 -13.48 -19.16
N LYS A 137 6.78 -13.35 -19.89
CA LYS A 137 5.42 -13.25 -19.36
C LYS A 137 5.06 -14.44 -18.47
N GLU A 138 5.36 -15.64 -18.93
CA GLU A 138 5.08 -16.90 -18.21
C GLU A 138 5.81 -16.89 -16.87
N ARG A 139 7.10 -16.55 -16.87
CA ARG A 139 7.91 -16.48 -15.65
C ARG A 139 7.41 -15.40 -14.68
N ALA A 140 6.90 -14.31 -15.18
CA ALA A 140 6.27 -13.30 -14.33
C ALA A 140 4.99 -13.83 -13.70
N LEU A 141 4.11 -14.46 -14.49
CA LEU A 141 2.83 -15.00 -14.04
C LEU A 141 2.95 -16.22 -13.09
N GLU A 142 4.11 -16.90 -13.06
CA GLU A 142 4.42 -17.88 -12.01
C GLU A 142 4.56 -17.25 -10.61
N ARG A 143 4.86 -15.95 -10.54
CA ARG A 143 5.20 -15.23 -9.31
C ARG A 143 4.14 -14.25 -8.86
N ILE A 144 3.34 -13.72 -9.80
CA ILE A 144 2.28 -12.73 -9.54
C ILE A 144 1.02 -13.06 -10.33
N GLN A 145 -0.08 -12.42 -9.96
CA GLN A 145 -1.34 -12.50 -10.68
C GLN A 145 -1.78 -11.10 -11.16
N ILE A 146 -2.50 -11.06 -12.29
CA ILE A 146 -3.21 -9.84 -12.70
C ILE A 146 -4.27 -9.53 -11.63
N GLY A 147 -4.32 -8.28 -11.18
CA GLY A 147 -5.13 -7.85 -10.04
C GLY A 147 -4.35 -7.76 -8.72
N ASP A 148 -3.13 -8.31 -8.65
CA ASP A 148 -2.27 -8.08 -7.49
C ASP A 148 -1.96 -6.60 -7.31
N TYR A 149 -1.77 -6.20 -6.07
CA TYR A 149 -1.34 -4.86 -5.74
C TYR A 149 0.17 -4.81 -5.49
N ALA A 150 0.78 -3.71 -5.93
CA ALA A 150 2.13 -3.35 -5.56
C ALA A 150 2.10 -2.10 -4.69
N VAL A 151 2.82 -2.11 -3.59
CA VAL A 151 2.99 -0.96 -2.69
C VAL A 151 4.45 -0.52 -2.70
N VAL A 152 4.69 0.79 -2.54
CA VAL A 152 6.07 1.30 -2.48
C VAL A 152 6.77 0.69 -1.25
N ASP A 153 7.90 0.03 -1.49
CA ASP A 153 8.71 -0.51 -0.40
C ASP A 153 9.52 0.62 0.24
N SER A 154 9.11 0.99 1.45
CA SER A 154 9.75 2.03 2.25
C SER A 154 9.77 1.58 3.71
N PRO A 155 10.90 1.05 4.18
CA PRO A 155 11.01 0.52 5.53
C PRO A 155 10.74 1.60 6.58
N PHE A 156 10.26 1.18 7.73
CA PHE A 156 10.14 2.05 8.89
C PHE A 156 11.53 2.34 9.45
N ILE A 157 11.84 3.61 9.65
CA ILE A 157 13.14 4.09 10.15
C ILE A 157 12.92 5.04 11.31
N GLU A 158 13.60 4.80 12.42
CA GLU A 158 13.68 5.69 13.56
C GLU A 158 14.89 6.60 13.42
N MET A 159 14.68 7.90 13.67
CA MET A 159 15.70 8.95 13.51
C MET A 159 15.65 9.90 14.71
N GLY A 160 16.22 9.49 15.83
CA GLY A 160 16.11 10.20 17.10
C GLY A 160 14.66 10.22 17.60
N GLU A 161 14.09 11.40 17.80
CA GLU A 161 12.68 11.57 18.21
C GLU A 161 11.67 11.49 17.05
N ASN A 162 12.16 11.35 15.82
CA ASN A 162 11.33 11.28 14.63
C ASN A 162 11.34 9.86 14.05
N CYS A 163 10.33 9.56 13.27
CA CYS A 163 10.29 8.34 12.48
C CYS A 163 9.79 8.60 11.05
N LYS A 164 10.19 7.74 10.15
CA LYS A 164 9.71 7.69 8.76
C LYS A 164 9.15 6.31 8.50
N GLY A 165 7.97 6.25 7.91
CA GLY A 165 7.35 5.01 7.48
C GLY A 165 6.48 5.22 6.25
N ARG A 166 6.12 4.11 5.61
CA ARG A 166 5.08 4.04 4.61
C ARG A 166 3.72 4.17 5.28
N ALA A 167 2.71 4.64 4.56
CA ALA A 167 1.32 4.67 5.01
C ALA A 167 1.09 5.37 6.37
N MET A 168 1.96 6.30 6.78
CA MET A 168 1.79 7.06 8.03
C MET A 168 0.42 7.76 8.08
N ASP A 169 -0.04 8.26 6.93
CA ASP A 169 -1.40 8.70 6.68
C ASP A 169 -2.22 7.47 6.16
N SER A 170 -3.10 6.80 6.93
CA SER A 170 -3.48 7.17 8.31
C SER A 170 -3.15 6.07 9.36
N ARG A 171 -2.04 5.33 9.20
CA ARG A 171 -1.65 4.27 10.16
C ARG A 171 -1.35 4.85 11.55
N LEU A 172 -0.91 6.11 11.60
CA LEU A 172 -0.77 6.83 12.86
C LEU A 172 -2.14 7.03 13.53
N GLY A 173 -3.17 7.37 12.74
CA GLY A 173 -4.54 7.46 13.23
C GLY A 173 -5.09 6.13 13.74
N CYS A 174 -4.82 5.02 13.01
CA CYS A 174 -5.17 3.67 13.47
C CYS A 174 -4.46 3.32 14.78
N CYS A 175 -3.18 3.71 14.90
CA CYS A 175 -2.40 3.51 16.12
C CYS A 175 -3.02 4.26 17.30
N ALA A 176 -3.29 5.55 17.12
CA ALA A 176 -3.87 6.39 18.19
C ALA A 176 -5.28 5.95 18.61
N ALA A 177 -6.07 5.38 17.68
CA ALA A 177 -7.40 4.89 18.00
C ALA A 177 -7.37 3.59 18.82
N LEU A 178 -6.25 2.87 18.83
CA LEU A 178 -6.08 1.60 19.57
C LEU A 178 -5.40 1.79 20.95
N GLU A 179 -4.84 2.96 21.24
CA GLU A 179 -4.25 3.33 22.54
C GLU A 179 -5.26 4.01 23.45
#